data_e3020fc7f95e8636bcd9cbc3f214e285
#
_entry.id   e3020fc7f95e8636bcd9cbc3f214e285
#
_cell.length_a   1.000
_cell.length_b   1.000
_cell.length_c   1.000
_cell.angle_alpha   90.00
_cell.angle_beta   90.00
_cell.angle_gamma   90.00
#
_symmetry.space_group_name_H-M   'P 1'
#
loop_
_entity.id
_entity.type
_entity.pdbx_description
1 polymer ?
#
loop_
_entity_poly.entity_id
_entity_poly.type
_entity_poly.pdbx_seq_one_letter_code
_entity_poly.pdbx_strand_id
1 'polypeptide(L)'
;MAQKLQPRFLDYTTALAVNESFGTPVYVYDQKSLETNAAAVLKFPNAFGLTARYAMKASPNGAILKIFAKAGLHIDASSGHEVHRAMASGIPAAHISXSAQELPADLSDLLEAGIXLNAXSLAQLERFGQLMPGGQVGIRINPGAGSGGNNRTNVGGPSSSFGIWXDWIPQIKAILVKYDLTAVRIHTHIGSGSDPDVWLKVAKMNFDIVRQFPDVTTLNLGGGFKVGRMPDEKSTDLQVVGLPVKEKFEEFAVETGRQIHLEVEPGSFLVANACALLSKVQDVVSTGEGGYEFIKLXTGMTELLRPSIXGAQHPISLLQSSXKSEXKDYVXVGHCCESGDILSPAAGDPELLATRELPFAEIGDFCVIDGSGAXSSAMTPKHXNSYPEAAEVMLDLDSTPKLIRRRQKLEXIWANEL
;
A
#
# COMPACT_ATOMS: atom_id res chain seq x y z
N MET A 1 -13.61 -1.84 31.45
CA MET A 1 -14.61 -2.24 30.45
C MET A 1 -14.09 -1.89 29.07
N ALA A 2 -14.07 -2.86 28.15
CA ALA A 2 -13.57 -2.61 26.81
C ALA A 2 -14.46 -1.63 26.07
N GLN A 3 -13.85 -0.66 25.40
CA GLN A 3 -14.60 0.30 24.63
C GLN A 3 -15.10 -0.36 23.34
N LYS A 4 -16.36 -0.14 23.02
CA LYS A 4 -16.99 -0.71 21.83
C LYS A 4 -16.38 -0.06 20.60
N LEU A 5 -15.92 -0.88 19.64
CA LEU A 5 -15.37 -0.39 18.39
C LEU A 5 -16.45 0.17 17.50
N GLN A 6 -16.16 1.30 16.87
CA GLN A 6 -17.03 1.91 15.89
C GLN A 6 -16.27 2.03 14.57
N PRO A 7 -16.96 1.93 13.44
CA PRO A 7 -16.30 2.16 12.16
C PRO A 7 -15.73 3.58 12.07
N ARG A 8 -14.67 3.74 11.29
CA ARG A 8 -14.02 5.04 11.15
C ARG A 8 -14.92 6.07 10.48
N PHE A 9 -15.65 5.66 9.44
CA PHE A 9 -16.46 6.63 8.70
C PHE A 9 -17.81 6.09 8.23
N LEU A 10 -18.06 4.79 8.37
CA LEU A 10 -19.38 4.24 7.99
C LEU A 10 -20.32 4.23 9.19
N ASP A 11 -21.57 4.60 8.95
CA ASP A 11 -22.63 4.37 9.91
C ASP A 11 -23.69 3.49 9.27
N TYR A 12 -24.70 3.12 10.05
CA TYR A 12 -25.71 2.20 9.56
C TYR A 12 -26.44 2.74 8.33
N THR A 13 -26.78 4.04 8.36
CA THR A 13 -27.52 4.66 7.26
C THR A 13 -26.71 4.63 5.97
N THR A 14 -25.43 4.97 6.05
CA THR A 14 -24.58 4.95 4.86
C THR A 14 -24.35 3.52 4.37
N ALA A 15 -24.12 2.58 5.28
CA ALA A 15 -23.96 1.19 4.91
C ALA A 15 -25.20 0.65 4.21
N LEU A 16 -26.36 0.98 4.72
CA LEU A 16 -27.63 0.56 4.11
C LEU A 16 -27.77 1.11 2.70
N ALA A 17 -27.44 2.40 2.50
CA ALA A 17 -27.52 3.02 1.18
C ALA A 17 -26.55 2.37 0.21
N VAL A 18 -25.31 2.09 0.64
CA VAL A 18 -24.31 1.43 -0.21
C VAL A 18 -24.79 0.03 -0.60
N ASN A 19 -25.29 -0.73 0.38
CA ASN A 19 -25.76 -2.07 0.09
C ASN A 19 -26.94 -2.09 -0.87
N GLU A 20 -27.90 -1.16 -0.68
CA GLU A 20 -29.07 -1.11 -1.54
C GLU A 20 -28.72 -0.74 -2.97
N SER A 21 -27.73 0.14 -3.16
CA SER A 21 -27.35 0.59 -4.50
C SER A 21 -26.33 -0.33 -5.19
N PHE A 22 -25.41 -0.91 -4.43
CA PHE A 22 -24.27 -1.60 -5.04
C PHE A 22 -24.03 -3.00 -4.51
N GLY A 23 -24.75 -3.43 -3.50
CA GLY A 23 -24.60 -4.77 -2.93
C GLY A 23 -23.39 -4.89 -2.01
N THR A 24 -23.23 -6.09 -1.46
CA THR A 24 -22.11 -6.47 -0.60
C THR A 24 -21.60 -7.83 -1.05
N PRO A 25 -20.32 -8.19 -0.81
CA PRO A 25 -19.31 -7.34 -0.17
C PRO A 25 -18.87 -6.20 -1.08
N VAL A 26 -18.40 -5.13 -0.49
CA VAL A 26 -18.01 -3.95 -1.26
C VAL A 26 -16.92 -3.20 -0.50
N TYR A 27 -15.89 -2.74 -1.23
CA TYR A 27 -14.90 -1.84 -0.65
C TYR A 27 -15.45 -0.42 -0.70
N VAL A 28 -15.46 0.25 0.44
CA VAL A 28 -15.96 1.62 0.53
C VAL A 28 -14.80 2.52 0.90
N TYR A 29 -14.39 3.36 -0.04
CA TYR A 29 -13.32 4.34 0.17
C TYR A 29 -13.94 5.69 0.54
N ASP A 30 -13.20 6.47 1.33
CA ASP A 30 -13.65 7.77 1.81
C ASP A 30 -12.77 8.87 1.22
N GLN A 31 -13.31 9.68 0.33
CA GLN A 31 -12.53 10.70 -0.36
C GLN A 31 -11.92 11.71 0.61
N LYS A 32 -12.67 12.12 1.63
CA LYS A 32 -12.14 13.07 2.62
C LYS A 32 -10.90 12.52 3.30
N SER A 33 -10.92 11.24 3.67
CA SER A 33 -9.77 10.59 4.29
C SER A 33 -8.57 10.54 3.34
N LEU A 34 -8.82 10.21 2.07
CA LEU A 34 -7.74 10.17 1.08
C LEU A 34 -7.09 11.54 0.94
N GLU A 35 -7.89 12.59 0.86
CA GLU A 35 -7.36 13.94 0.71
C GLU A 35 -6.59 14.39 1.94
N THR A 36 -7.11 14.06 3.13
CA THR A 36 -6.43 14.38 4.38
C THR A 36 -5.06 13.71 4.44
N ASN A 37 -5.00 12.43 4.07
CA ASN A 37 -3.75 11.70 4.11
C ASN A 37 -2.75 12.24 3.10
N ALA A 38 -3.21 12.61 1.90
CA ALA A 38 -2.34 13.21 0.90
C ALA A 38 -1.76 14.53 1.39
N ALA A 39 -2.60 15.37 2.01
CA ALA A 39 -2.14 16.65 2.55
C ALA A 39 -1.07 16.45 3.62
N ALA A 40 -1.24 15.44 4.48
CA ALA A 40 -0.26 15.16 5.53
C ALA A 40 1.09 14.76 4.92
N VAL A 41 1.06 13.91 3.89
CA VAL A 41 2.29 13.46 3.25
C VAL A 41 3.00 14.63 2.57
N LEU A 42 2.25 15.53 1.95
CA LEU A 42 2.86 16.67 1.26
C LEU A 42 3.50 17.66 2.21
N LYS A 43 3.23 17.55 3.50
CA LYS A 43 3.89 18.35 4.53
C LYS A 43 5.11 17.66 5.12
N PHE A 44 5.54 16.55 4.57
CA PHE A 44 6.74 15.85 5.08
C PHE A 44 7.91 16.83 5.07
N PRO A 45 8.67 16.92 6.16
CA PRO A 45 9.76 17.89 6.24
C PRO A 45 10.79 17.70 5.13
N ASN A 46 11.15 18.78 4.46
CA ASN A 46 12.14 18.71 3.41
C ASN A 46 12.88 20.06 3.30
N ALA A 47 14.12 19.99 2.85
CA ALA A 47 14.96 21.18 2.78
C ALA A 47 14.90 21.83 1.39
N PHE A 48 14.84 21.03 0.33
CA PHE A 48 15.05 21.56 -1.03
C PHE A 48 14.02 21.02 -2.01
N GLY A 49 12.83 20.68 -1.53
CA GLY A 49 11.75 20.22 -2.38
C GLY A 49 11.41 18.76 -2.14
N LEU A 50 10.16 18.43 -2.41
CA LEU A 50 9.60 17.11 -2.14
C LEU A 50 8.75 16.67 -3.31
N THR A 51 8.92 15.42 -3.73
CA THR A 51 7.95 14.73 -4.57
C THR A 51 7.48 13.52 -3.79
N ALA A 52 6.18 13.46 -3.52
CA ALA A 52 5.59 12.30 -2.88
C ALA A 52 4.93 11.45 -3.96
N ARG A 53 5.34 10.19 -4.07
CA ARG A 53 4.81 9.26 -5.06
C ARG A 53 3.97 8.21 -4.37
N TYR A 54 2.73 8.11 -4.81
CA TYR A 54 1.83 7.08 -4.27
C TYR A 54 2.24 5.72 -4.84
N ALA A 55 2.60 4.80 -3.96
CA ALA A 55 2.89 3.42 -4.37
C ALA A 55 1.57 2.73 -4.71
N MET A 56 1.22 2.72 -5.98
CA MET A 56 -0.14 2.38 -6.40
C MET A 56 -0.48 0.90 -6.22
N LYS A 57 0.51 0.06 -5.93
CA LYS A 57 0.21 -1.34 -5.61
C LYS A 57 -0.71 -1.45 -4.40
N ALA A 58 -0.71 -0.45 -3.51
CA ALA A 58 -1.56 -0.49 -2.33
C ALA A 58 -3.04 -0.52 -2.70
N SER A 59 -3.46 0.30 -3.67
CA SER A 59 -4.82 0.26 -4.20
C SER A 59 -4.83 1.03 -5.53
N PRO A 60 -4.89 0.33 -6.65
CA PRO A 60 -4.60 0.96 -7.95
C PRO A 60 -5.81 1.50 -8.72
N ASN A 61 -6.98 1.56 -8.10
CA ASN A 61 -8.17 2.04 -8.79
C ASN A 61 -7.94 3.45 -9.33
N GLY A 62 -8.35 3.69 -10.59
CA GLY A 62 -8.11 4.96 -11.25
C GLY A 62 -8.73 6.15 -10.54
N ALA A 63 -9.88 5.97 -9.88
CA ALA A 63 -10.48 7.08 -9.14
C ALA A 63 -9.59 7.53 -7.99
N ILE A 64 -8.91 6.59 -7.35
CA ILE A 64 -7.96 6.92 -6.28
C ILE A 64 -6.77 7.66 -6.85
N LEU A 65 -6.23 7.16 -7.98
CA LEU A 65 -5.10 7.82 -8.62
C LEU A 65 -5.41 9.26 -8.98
N LYS A 66 -6.63 9.51 -9.49
CA LYS A 66 -7.03 10.87 -9.88
C LYS A 66 -7.14 11.78 -8.66
N ILE A 67 -7.66 11.29 -7.55
CA ILE A 67 -7.74 12.09 -6.32
C ILE A 67 -6.34 12.48 -5.86
N PHE A 68 -5.41 11.53 -5.86
CA PHE A 68 -4.05 11.81 -5.41
C PHE A 68 -3.31 12.73 -6.39
N ALA A 69 -3.51 12.54 -7.70
CA ALA A 69 -2.88 13.42 -8.69
C ALA A 69 -3.35 14.86 -8.52
N LYS A 70 -4.65 15.04 -8.31
CA LYS A 70 -5.20 16.38 -8.09
C LYS A 70 -4.64 17.00 -6.81
N ALA A 71 -4.36 16.18 -5.81
CA ALA A 71 -3.79 16.67 -4.54
C ALA A 71 -2.31 17.05 -4.68
N GLY A 72 -1.64 16.63 -5.75
CA GLY A 72 -0.24 16.96 -5.97
C GLY A 72 0.72 15.79 -5.84
N LEU A 73 0.22 14.58 -5.70
CA LEU A 73 1.08 13.39 -5.64
C LEU A 73 1.42 12.91 -7.05
N HIS A 74 2.60 12.32 -7.17
CA HIS A 74 2.97 11.56 -8.37
C HIS A 74 2.75 10.08 -8.08
N ILE A 75 3.17 9.20 -8.99
CA ILE A 75 2.89 7.78 -8.90
C ILE A 75 4.19 6.97 -8.91
N ASP A 76 4.21 5.93 -8.08
CA ASP A 76 5.24 4.90 -8.09
C ASP A 76 4.57 3.62 -8.58
N ALA A 77 5.00 3.12 -9.74
CA ALA A 77 4.47 1.90 -10.33
C ALA A 77 5.47 0.76 -10.12
N SER A 78 4.96 -0.44 -9.89
CA SER A 78 5.77 -1.61 -9.60
C SER A 78 5.79 -2.63 -10.75
N SER A 79 5.20 -2.29 -11.88
CA SER A 79 5.20 -3.12 -13.09
C SER A 79 4.87 -2.26 -14.28
N GLY A 80 5.16 -2.79 -15.47
CA GLY A 80 4.72 -2.12 -16.69
C GLY A 80 3.20 -2.05 -16.78
N HIS A 81 2.53 -3.08 -16.26
CA HIS A 81 1.06 -3.08 -16.25
C HIS A 81 0.51 -1.95 -15.39
N GLU A 82 1.13 -1.68 -14.25
CA GLU A 82 0.71 -0.54 -13.44
C GLU A 82 0.96 0.79 -14.15
N VAL A 83 2.07 0.91 -14.89
CA VAL A 83 2.31 2.13 -15.67
C VAL A 83 1.16 2.35 -16.66
N HIS A 84 0.78 1.31 -17.40
CA HIS A 84 -0.33 1.41 -18.34
C HIS A 84 -1.63 1.78 -17.64
N ARG A 85 -1.87 1.17 -16.48
CA ARG A 85 -3.08 1.44 -15.71
C ARG A 85 -3.12 2.90 -15.26
N ALA A 86 -1.99 3.43 -14.80
CA ALA A 86 -1.92 4.83 -14.38
C ALA A 86 -2.14 5.77 -15.56
N MET A 87 -1.52 5.48 -16.71
CA MET A 87 -1.72 6.32 -17.89
C MET A 87 -3.17 6.27 -18.36
N ALA A 88 -3.80 5.09 -18.31
CA ALA A 88 -5.21 4.96 -18.66
C ALA A 88 -6.11 5.79 -17.74
N SER A 89 -5.65 6.09 -16.53
CA SER A 89 -6.38 6.94 -15.59
C SER A 89 -6.09 8.43 -15.81
N GLY A 90 -5.28 8.77 -16.81
CA GLY A 90 -4.97 10.15 -17.13
C GLY A 90 -3.74 10.71 -16.44
N ILE A 91 -2.94 9.87 -15.79
CA ILE A 91 -1.72 10.35 -15.14
C ILE A 91 -0.65 10.59 -16.22
N PRO A 92 -0.04 11.78 -16.26
CA PRO A 92 1.02 12.01 -17.25
C PRO A 92 2.21 11.07 -17.02
N ALA A 93 2.79 10.58 -18.10
CA ALA A 93 3.92 9.66 -18.00
C ALA A 93 5.07 10.27 -17.17
N ALA A 94 5.29 11.57 -17.30
CA ALA A 94 6.37 12.25 -16.55
C ALA A 94 6.15 12.22 -15.04
N HIS A 95 4.95 11.90 -14.58
CA HIS A 95 4.65 11.80 -13.15
C HIS A 95 4.69 10.35 -12.65
N ILE A 96 5.13 9.38 -13.48
CA ILE A 96 5.14 7.97 -13.13
C ILE A 96 6.58 7.47 -13.10
N SER A 97 6.95 6.82 -12.02
CA SER A 97 8.23 6.13 -11.96
C SER A 97 8.02 4.63 -11.84
N UNK A 98 8.76 3.74 -12.39
CA UNK A 98 8.70 2.41 -12.38
C UNK A 98 9.82 1.95 -11.67
N SER A 99 9.64 1.21 -10.71
CA SER A 99 10.62 0.41 -9.98
C SER A 99 10.07 -1.02 -9.97
N ALA A 100 10.62 -1.89 -10.77
CA ALA A 100 10.00 -3.19 -11.01
C ALA A 100 11.01 -4.31 -10.89
N GLN A 101 10.57 -5.45 -10.30
CA GLN A 101 11.40 -6.65 -10.32
C GLN A 101 11.51 -7.23 -11.72
N GLU A 102 10.48 -7.04 -12.53
CA GLU A 102 10.44 -7.52 -13.91
C GLU A 102 10.23 -6.33 -14.84
N LEU A 103 11.19 -6.07 -15.71
CA LEU A 103 11.03 -4.99 -16.67
C LEU A 103 9.97 -5.37 -17.70
N PRO A 104 9.15 -4.41 -18.11
CA PRO A 104 8.14 -4.69 -19.14
C PRO A 104 8.77 -4.91 -20.50
N ALA A 105 8.13 -5.78 -21.30
CA ALA A 105 8.61 -6.03 -22.66
C ALA A 105 8.57 -4.77 -23.51
N ASP A 106 7.66 -3.87 -23.23
CA ASP A 106 7.50 -2.61 -23.99
C ASP A 106 8.19 -1.43 -23.30
N LEU A 107 9.27 -1.69 -22.55
CA LEU A 107 9.98 -0.65 -21.82
C LEU A 107 10.37 0.52 -22.72
N SER A 108 10.82 0.23 -23.93
CA SER A 108 11.24 1.28 -24.86
C SER A 108 10.10 2.29 -25.11
N ASP A 109 8.89 1.78 -25.36
CA ASP A 109 7.74 2.65 -25.58
C ASP A 109 7.40 3.48 -24.36
N LEU A 110 7.50 2.86 -23.18
CA LEU A 110 7.19 3.58 -21.93
C LEU A 110 8.23 4.66 -21.65
N LEU A 111 9.50 4.38 -21.90
CA LEU A 111 10.55 5.39 -21.74
C LEU A 111 10.37 6.54 -22.71
N GLU A 112 10.00 6.24 -23.96
CA GLU A 112 9.73 7.31 -24.93
C GLU A 112 8.55 8.16 -24.51
N ALA A 113 7.58 7.56 -23.83
CA ALA A 113 6.43 8.31 -23.32
C ALA A 113 6.82 9.24 -22.16
N GLY A 114 7.95 8.99 -21.50
CA GLY A 114 8.46 9.90 -20.49
C GLY A 114 8.50 9.37 -19.06
N ILE A 115 8.29 8.07 -18.87
CA ILE A 115 8.36 7.56 -17.50
C ILE A 115 9.78 7.57 -16.94
N UNK A 116 9.92 7.54 -15.72
CA UNK A 116 11.06 7.53 -15.04
C UNK A 116 11.34 6.19 -14.66
N LEU A 117 12.55 5.65 -14.87
CA LEU A 117 12.96 4.32 -14.46
C LEU A 117 13.97 4.40 -13.32
N ASN A 118 13.76 3.56 -12.31
CA ASN A 118 14.76 3.25 -11.30
C ASN A 118 15.20 1.81 -11.58
N ALA A 119 16.49 1.66 -11.95
CA ALA A 119 17.02 0.33 -12.24
C ALA A 119 17.29 -0.41 -10.94
N UNK A 120 16.74 -1.52 -10.93
CA UNK A 120 16.79 -2.21 -9.83
C UNK A 120 17.79 -3.16 -9.82
N SER A 121 18.62 -3.51 -10.91
CA SER A 121 19.72 -4.48 -11.04
C SER A 121 20.71 -4.01 -12.09
N LEU A 122 21.90 -4.63 -12.10
CA LEU A 122 22.86 -4.31 -13.15
C LEU A 122 22.29 -4.64 -14.53
N ALA A 123 21.56 -5.75 -14.65
CA ALA A 123 20.94 -6.11 -15.93
C ALA A 123 19.91 -5.07 -16.36
N GLN A 124 19.14 -4.54 -15.42
CA GLN A 124 18.17 -3.50 -15.76
C GLN A 124 18.88 -2.22 -16.21
N LEU A 125 19.95 -1.86 -15.54
CA LEU A 125 20.72 -0.67 -15.93
C LEU A 125 21.33 -0.85 -17.32
N GLU A 126 21.86 -2.02 -17.59
CA GLU A 126 22.40 -2.36 -18.93
C GLU A 126 21.30 -2.23 -20.00
N ARG A 127 20.13 -2.78 -19.71
CA ARG A 127 19.00 -2.70 -20.63
C ARG A 127 18.59 -1.25 -20.89
N PHE A 128 18.53 -0.45 -19.82
CA PHE A 128 18.22 0.96 -19.99
C PHE A 128 19.23 1.64 -20.90
N GLY A 129 20.52 1.35 -20.69
CA GLY A 129 21.57 1.94 -21.51
C GLY A 129 21.45 1.57 -22.97
N GLN A 130 21.09 0.31 -23.24
CA GLN A 130 20.87 -0.13 -24.62
C GLN A 130 19.72 0.61 -25.28
N LEU A 131 18.64 0.85 -24.52
CA LEU A 131 17.45 1.50 -25.07
C LEU A 131 17.57 3.02 -25.14
N MET A 132 18.28 3.62 -24.18
CA MET A 132 18.33 5.08 -24.04
C MET A 132 19.77 5.55 -23.83
N PRO A 133 20.65 5.32 -24.78
CA PRO A 133 22.03 5.84 -24.61
C PRO A 133 22.01 7.36 -24.43
N GLY A 134 22.82 7.84 -23.51
CA GLY A 134 22.84 9.25 -23.16
C GLY A 134 21.73 9.67 -22.19
N GLY A 135 20.91 8.73 -21.75
CA GLY A 135 19.72 9.05 -20.96
C GLY A 135 19.97 9.26 -19.49
N GLN A 136 18.92 9.68 -18.80
CA GLN A 136 18.92 9.89 -17.35
C GLN A 136 18.19 8.75 -16.68
N VAL A 137 18.73 8.24 -15.56
CA VAL A 137 18.17 7.07 -14.90
C VAL A 137 18.32 7.19 -13.39
N GLY A 138 17.38 6.59 -12.66
CA GLY A 138 17.52 6.38 -11.23
C GLY A 138 18.10 5.00 -10.97
N ILE A 139 18.78 4.87 -9.85
CA ILE A 139 19.41 3.60 -9.48
C ILE A 139 18.99 3.25 -8.08
N ARG A 140 18.37 2.07 -7.94
CA ARG A 140 17.99 1.59 -6.62
C ARG A 140 19.14 0.81 -6.04
N ILE A 141 19.65 1.27 -4.91
CA ILE A 141 20.80 0.67 -4.24
C ILE A 141 20.32 -0.08 -3.01
N ASN A 142 20.85 -1.29 -2.82
CA ASN A 142 20.68 -2.00 -1.56
C ASN A 142 21.89 -1.64 -0.71
N PRO A 143 21.70 -0.82 0.33
CA PRO A 143 22.85 -0.30 1.08
C PRO A 143 23.43 -1.27 2.10
N GLY A 144 22.91 -2.49 2.15
CA GLY A 144 23.41 -3.49 3.07
C GLY A 144 22.71 -3.52 4.41
N ALA A 145 21.73 -2.64 4.59
CA ALA A 145 20.94 -2.59 5.82
C ALA A 145 19.51 -2.13 5.49
N GLY A 146 18.60 -2.40 6.38
CA GLY A 146 17.23 -1.98 6.21
C GLY A 146 16.46 -2.15 7.51
N SER A 147 15.19 -1.79 7.50
CA SER A 147 14.30 -1.99 8.62
C SER A 147 13.10 -2.81 8.18
N GLY A 148 12.52 -3.50 9.11
CA GLY A 148 11.35 -4.33 8.87
C GLY A 148 11.17 -5.24 10.04
N GLY A 149 9.98 -5.76 10.23
CA GLY A 149 9.68 -6.61 11.36
C GLY A 149 10.30 -8.00 11.27
N ASN A 150 10.70 -8.41 10.08
CA ASN A 150 11.32 -9.71 9.85
C ASN A 150 11.98 -9.68 8.45
N ASN A 151 12.57 -10.81 8.09
CA ASN A 151 13.28 -10.88 6.81
C ASN A 151 12.38 -10.64 5.61
N ARG A 152 11.11 -10.96 5.70
CA ARG A 152 10.19 -10.74 4.59
C ARG A 152 9.82 -9.27 4.41
N THR A 153 9.87 -8.49 5.48
CA THR A 153 9.54 -7.07 5.41
C THR A 153 10.78 -6.18 5.35
N ASN A 154 11.97 -6.76 5.50
CA ASN A 154 13.22 -6.03 5.41
C ASN A 154 13.65 -5.99 3.93
N VAL A 155 13.52 -4.82 3.30
CA VAL A 155 13.81 -4.68 1.87
C VAL A 155 15.20 -4.14 1.59
N GLY A 156 16.06 -4.18 2.59
CA GLY A 156 17.50 -3.92 2.44
C GLY A 156 18.27 -5.03 3.12
N GLY A 157 19.59 -5.05 2.91
CA GLY A 157 20.46 -6.04 3.52
C GLY A 157 20.62 -7.29 2.67
N PRO A 158 21.40 -8.27 3.16
CA PRO A 158 21.78 -9.41 2.32
C PRO A 158 20.67 -10.40 2.02
N SER A 159 19.57 -10.36 2.74
CA SER A 159 18.45 -11.25 2.46
C SER A 159 17.39 -10.63 1.57
N SER A 160 17.65 -9.45 1.02
CA SER A 160 16.70 -8.75 0.15
C SER A 160 17.18 -8.81 -1.30
N SER A 161 16.26 -9.13 -2.21
CA SER A 161 16.54 -9.12 -3.65
C SER A 161 16.37 -7.74 -4.28
N PHE A 162 15.99 -6.74 -3.49
CA PHE A 162 15.66 -5.43 -4.03
C PHE A 162 16.89 -4.54 -4.14
N GLY A 163 17.14 -4.02 -5.34
CA GLY A 163 18.21 -3.05 -5.57
C GLY A 163 19.55 -3.67 -5.83
N ILE A 164 20.51 -2.83 -6.25
CA ILE A 164 21.88 -3.23 -6.56
C ILE A 164 22.71 -3.17 -5.29
N TRP A 165 23.42 -4.24 -4.99
CA TRP A 165 24.23 -4.36 -3.77
C TRP A 165 25.32 -3.28 -3.70
N UNK A 166 25.45 -2.84 -2.72
CA UNK A 166 26.22 -1.80 -2.50
C UNK A 166 27.54 -1.87 -2.96
N ASP A 167 28.17 -3.09 -2.82
CA ASP A 167 29.54 -3.33 -3.26
C ASP A 167 29.73 -3.26 -4.76
N TRP A 168 28.65 -3.22 -5.52
CA TRP A 168 28.73 -3.25 -6.98
C TRP A 168 28.67 -1.86 -7.61
N ILE A 169 28.90 -0.81 -6.81
CA ILE A 169 28.94 0.55 -7.34
C ILE A 169 29.98 0.69 -8.47
N PRO A 170 31.18 0.08 -8.40
CA PRO A 170 32.07 0.19 -9.55
C PRO A 170 31.47 -0.35 -10.86
N GLN A 171 30.70 -1.44 -10.77
CA GLN A 171 30.03 -1.98 -11.96
C GLN A 171 28.93 -1.06 -12.45
N ILE A 172 28.23 -0.40 -11.53
CA ILE A 172 27.24 0.61 -11.92
C ILE A 172 27.92 1.71 -12.72
N LYS A 173 29.03 2.22 -12.20
CA LYS A 173 29.74 3.32 -12.86
C LYS A 173 30.26 2.91 -14.23
N ALA A 174 30.70 1.66 -14.37
CA ALA A 174 31.17 1.16 -15.68
C ALA A 174 30.04 1.19 -16.72
N ILE A 175 28.81 0.81 -16.30
CA ILE A 175 27.68 0.81 -17.22
C ILE A 175 27.30 2.25 -17.57
N LEU A 176 27.34 3.16 -16.59
CA LEU A 176 27.03 4.56 -16.85
C LEU A 176 27.98 5.14 -17.92
N VAL A 177 29.26 4.83 -17.80
CA VAL A 177 30.26 5.29 -18.78
C VAL A 177 30.00 4.65 -20.14
N LYS A 178 29.74 3.33 -20.14
CA LYS A 178 29.57 2.57 -21.40
C LYS A 178 28.48 3.17 -22.28
N TYR A 179 27.38 3.64 -21.69
CA TYR A 179 26.24 4.17 -22.44
C TYR A 179 26.06 5.68 -22.30
N ASP A 180 27.01 6.35 -21.68
CA ASP A 180 26.96 7.79 -21.44
C ASP A 180 25.71 8.17 -20.67
N LEU A 181 25.37 7.39 -19.64
CA LEU A 181 24.18 7.63 -18.82
C LEU A 181 24.47 8.58 -17.68
N THR A 182 23.45 9.32 -17.26
CA THR A 182 23.53 10.17 -16.10
C THR A 182 22.66 9.58 -15.00
N ALA A 183 23.27 9.24 -13.88
CA ALA A 183 22.51 8.81 -12.69
C ALA A 183 21.99 10.06 -11.99
N VAL A 184 20.66 10.30 -12.09
CA VAL A 184 20.08 11.52 -11.54
C VAL A 184 19.41 11.29 -10.18
N ARG A 185 19.15 10.03 -9.82
CA ARG A 185 18.44 9.71 -8.59
C ARG A 185 19.03 8.46 -7.95
N ILE A 186 19.23 8.53 -6.64
CA ILE A 186 19.48 7.33 -5.85
C ILE A 186 18.16 6.98 -5.18
N HIS A 187 17.78 5.71 -5.29
CA HIS A 187 16.51 5.22 -4.78
C HIS A 187 16.81 4.12 -3.77
N THR A 188 16.13 4.18 -2.63
CA THR A 188 16.22 3.13 -1.63
C THR A 188 14.84 2.90 -1.04
N HIS A 189 14.75 1.99 -0.11
CA HIS A 189 13.50 1.75 0.61
C HIS A 189 13.87 1.42 2.05
N ILE A 190 13.37 2.21 2.97
CA ILE A 190 13.74 2.08 4.36
C ILE A 190 13.21 0.79 4.97
N GLY A 191 12.12 0.29 4.42
CA GLY A 191 11.43 -0.84 5.01
C GLY A 191 10.18 -0.33 5.70
N SER A 192 9.99 -0.71 6.94
CA SER A 192 8.84 -0.21 7.69
C SER A 192 9.32 0.31 9.05
N GLY A 193 8.68 1.36 9.51
CA GLY A 193 9.02 1.84 10.83
C GLY A 193 8.65 3.26 11.08
N SER A 194 8.53 3.55 12.38
CA SER A 194 8.22 4.88 12.87
C SER A 194 9.36 5.45 13.69
N ASP A 195 10.49 4.77 13.76
CA ASP A 195 11.61 5.17 14.60
C ASP A 195 12.46 6.19 13.85
N PRO A 196 12.51 7.44 14.33
CA PRO A 196 13.31 8.46 13.65
C PRO A 196 14.79 8.11 13.55
N ASP A 197 15.33 7.32 14.49
CA ASP A 197 16.73 6.92 14.41
C ASP A 197 17.00 6.01 13.23
N VAL A 198 16.05 5.15 12.88
CA VAL A 198 16.19 4.30 11.70
C VAL A 198 16.17 5.15 10.43
N TRP A 199 15.25 6.10 10.34
CA TRP A 199 15.19 7.00 9.20
C TRP A 199 16.47 7.80 9.04
N LEU A 200 16.99 8.30 10.17
CA LEU A 200 18.24 9.07 10.18
C LEU A 200 19.40 8.22 9.69
N LYS A 201 19.51 6.99 10.22
CA LYS A 201 20.60 6.09 9.84
C LYS A 201 20.57 5.77 8.35
N VAL A 202 19.39 5.49 7.82
CA VAL A 202 19.25 5.16 6.40
C VAL A 202 19.55 6.37 5.53
N ALA A 203 19.10 7.56 5.95
CA ALA A 203 19.41 8.78 5.20
C ALA A 203 20.93 9.00 5.15
N LYS A 204 21.61 8.81 6.28
CA LYS A 204 23.06 8.99 6.33
C LYS A 204 23.78 8.00 5.39
N MET A 205 23.37 6.73 5.44
CA MET A 205 23.95 5.72 4.56
C MET A 205 23.77 6.10 3.09
N ASN A 206 22.60 6.62 2.75
CA ASN A 206 22.33 6.95 1.36
C ASN A 206 23.04 8.21 0.92
N PHE A 207 23.29 9.17 1.81
CA PHE A 207 24.12 10.31 1.44
C PHE A 207 25.55 9.89 1.16
N ASP A 208 26.08 8.89 1.88
CA ASP A 208 27.39 8.35 1.54
C ASP A 208 27.42 7.77 0.13
N ILE A 209 26.30 7.21 -0.32
CA ILE A 209 26.18 6.74 -1.70
C ILE A 209 26.08 7.92 -2.65
N VAL A 210 25.27 8.93 -2.32
CA VAL A 210 25.08 10.11 -3.18
C VAL A 210 26.43 10.81 -3.45
N ARG A 211 27.31 10.84 -2.45
CA ARG A 211 28.64 11.43 -2.66
C ARG A 211 29.41 10.78 -3.80
N GLN A 212 29.14 9.51 -4.06
CA GLN A 212 29.85 8.77 -5.11
C GLN A 212 29.25 8.99 -6.50
N PHE A 213 28.13 9.68 -6.58
CA PHE A 213 27.45 9.95 -7.86
C PHE A 213 27.22 11.45 -7.99
N PRO A 214 28.18 12.16 -8.60
CA PRO A 214 28.13 13.63 -8.56
C PRO A 214 26.97 14.26 -9.33
N ASP A 215 26.34 13.52 -10.25
CA ASP A 215 25.23 14.08 -11.03
C ASP A 215 23.88 13.85 -10.38
N VAL A 216 23.81 13.10 -9.28
CA VAL A 216 22.55 12.84 -8.59
C VAL A 216 22.02 14.13 -7.97
N THR A 217 20.77 14.42 -8.25
CA THR A 217 20.07 15.59 -7.71
C THR A 217 18.86 15.22 -6.84
N THR A 218 18.51 13.93 -6.80
CA THR A 218 17.33 13.48 -6.06
C THR A 218 17.68 12.23 -5.25
N LEU A 219 17.22 12.20 -4.01
CA LEU A 219 17.32 11.03 -3.17
C LEU A 219 15.90 10.59 -2.80
N ASN A 220 15.58 9.35 -3.17
CA ASN A 220 14.27 8.76 -2.87
C ASN A 220 14.47 7.76 -1.73
N LEU A 221 13.82 8.01 -0.60
CA LEU A 221 13.95 7.18 0.59
C LEU A 221 12.88 6.10 0.67
N GLY A 222 12.02 6.00 -0.35
CA GLY A 222 10.98 4.97 -0.37
C GLY A 222 9.84 5.26 0.57
N GLY A 223 9.23 4.21 1.04
CA GLY A 223 8.10 4.30 1.94
C GLY A 223 8.37 3.59 3.24
N GLY A 224 7.34 2.93 3.76
CA GLY A 224 7.46 2.20 5.01
C GLY A 224 6.88 2.94 6.19
N PHE A 225 6.07 3.95 5.94
CA PHE A 225 5.35 4.62 7.02
C PHE A 225 4.32 3.65 7.60
N LYS A 226 4.37 3.46 8.91
CA LYS A 226 3.48 2.53 9.59
C LYS A 226 2.06 3.07 9.64
N VAL A 227 1.09 2.18 9.51
CA VAL A 227 -0.32 2.50 9.68
C VAL A 227 -0.82 1.85 10.95
N GLY A 228 -1.38 2.66 11.85
CA GLY A 228 -2.06 2.12 13.02
C GLY A 228 -3.51 1.84 12.68
N ARG A 229 -3.83 0.56 12.51
CA ARG A 229 -5.21 0.16 12.20
C ARG A 229 -6.02 -0.10 13.47
N MET A 230 -5.43 -0.83 14.41
CA MET A 230 -6.13 -1.19 15.64
C MET A 230 -6.05 -0.03 16.65
N PRO A 231 -7.01 0.05 17.59
CA PRO A 231 -7.06 1.22 18.50
C PRO A 231 -5.80 1.46 19.31
N ASP A 232 -5.04 0.39 19.62
CA ASP A 232 -3.82 0.53 20.40
C ASP A 232 -2.58 0.78 19.55
N GLU A 233 -2.72 0.89 18.25
CA GLU A 233 -1.61 1.12 17.33
C GLU A 233 -1.57 2.58 16.92
N LYS A 234 -0.37 3.07 16.61
CA LYS A 234 -0.19 4.44 16.14
C LYS A 234 0.45 4.44 14.77
N SER A 235 -0.01 5.35 13.93
CA SER A 235 0.62 5.59 12.64
C SER A 235 1.91 6.39 12.82
N THR A 236 2.81 6.27 11.86
CA THR A 236 4.04 7.05 11.85
C THR A 236 3.70 8.54 11.93
N ASP A 237 4.39 9.24 12.83
CA ASP A 237 4.31 10.70 12.88
C ASP A 237 5.33 11.24 11.87
N LEU A 238 4.83 11.77 10.76
CA LEU A 238 5.68 12.18 9.65
C LEU A 238 6.60 13.33 10.02
N GLN A 239 6.17 14.21 10.94
CA GLN A 239 7.02 15.31 11.36
C GLN A 239 8.17 14.81 12.24
N VAL A 240 7.90 13.83 13.08
CA VAL A 240 8.92 13.29 13.98
C VAL A 240 10.01 12.56 13.17
N VAL A 241 9.62 11.74 12.19
CA VAL A 241 10.63 11.03 11.42
C VAL A 241 11.28 11.94 10.38
N GLY A 242 10.57 12.94 9.90
CA GLY A 242 11.05 13.76 8.79
C GLY A 242 12.00 14.88 9.19
N LEU A 243 11.87 15.44 10.41
CA LEU A 243 12.72 16.55 10.79
C LEU A 243 14.20 16.18 10.83
N PRO A 244 14.61 15.05 11.43
CA PRO A 244 16.02 14.67 11.36
C PRO A 244 16.50 14.41 9.94
N VAL A 245 15.63 13.86 9.08
CA VAL A 245 15.98 13.64 7.68
C VAL A 245 16.26 14.97 7.00
N LYS A 246 15.35 15.94 7.19
CA LYS A 246 15.55 17.29 6.64
C LYS A 246 16.90 17.86 7.05
N GLU A 247 17.25 17.71 8.33
CA GLU A 247 18.54 18.21 8.81
C GLU A 247 19.72 17.57 8.10
N LYS A 248 19.62 16.28 7.76
CA LYS A 248 20.69 15.61 7.03
C LYS A 248 20.83 16.16 5.61
N PHE A 249 19.71 16.46 4.96
CA PHE A 249 19.77 17.12 3.65
C PHE A 249 20.45 18.48 3.75
N GLU A 250 20.14 19.24 4.80
CA GLU A 250 20.78 20.54 5.02
C GLU A 250 22.27 20.41 5.29
N GLU A 251 22.68 19.44 6.12
CA GLU A 251 24.08 19.19 6.41
C GLU A 251 24.85 18.82 5.14
N PHE A 252 24.27 17.97 4.32
CA PHE A 252 24.90 17.57 3.07
C PHE A 252 25.11 18.78 2.15
N ALA A 253 24.12 19.69 2.08
CA ALA A 253 24.24 20.88 1.28
C ALA A 253 25.34 21.79 1.77
N VAL A 254 25.46 21.96 3.10
CA VAL A 254 26.53 22.79 3.66
C VAL A 254 27.88 22.18 3.35
N GLU A 255 27.99 20.87 3.49
CA GLU A 255 29.26 20.17 3.28
C GLU A 255 29.70 20.16 1.82
N THR A 256 28.78 19.95 0.90
CA THR A 256 29.11 19.68 -0.50
C THR A 256 28.68 20.75 -1.49
N GLY A 257 27.81 21.64 -1.09
CA GLY A 257 27.21 22.60 -2.01
C GLY A 257 26.07 22.04 -2.84
N ARG A 258 25.63 20.81 -2.55
CA ARG A 258 24.62 20.11 -3.36
C ARG A 258 23.28 20.12 -2.62
N GLN A 259 22.26 20.67 -3.28
CA GLN A 259 20.91 20.73 -2.75
C GLN A 259 20.10 19.58 -3.36
N ILE A 260 19.88 18.55 -2.57
CA ILE A 260 19.26 17.32 -3.06
C ILE A 260 17.75 17.37 -2.81
N HIS A 261 16.99 17.05 -3.85
CA HIS A 261 15.54 16.96 -3.79
C HIS A 261 15.14 15.64 -3.13
N LEU A 262 14.09 15.65 -2.30
CA LEU A 262 13.63 14.45 -1.60
C LEU A 262 12.45 13.84 -2.33
N GLU A 263 12.45 12.51 -2.46
CA GLU A 263 11.25 11.75 -2.83
C GLU A 263 10.91 10.74 -1.75
N VAL A 264 9.62 10.55 -1.52
CA VAL A 264 9.11 9.48 -0.65
C VAL A 264 8.02 8.72 -1.40
N GLU A 265 7.78 7.46 -0.98
CA GLU A 265 6.86 6.57 -1.70
C GLU A 265 5.85 5.94 -0.76
N PRO A 266 4.99 6.72 -0.12
CA PRO A 266 3.97 6.12 0.74
C PRO A 266 2.96 5.33 -0.09
N GLY A 267 2.53 4.20 0.45
CA GLY A 267 1.46 3.41 -0.15
C GLY A 267 0.35 3.21 0.86
N SER A 268 0.54 2.24 1.76
CA SER A 268 -0.48 1.91 2.75
C SER A 268 -0.90 3.11 3.60
N PHE A 269 0.06 3.96 3.95
CA PHE A 269 -0.22 5.13 4.77
C PHE A 269 -1.33 6.00 4.16
N LEU A 270 -1.38 6.08 2.85
CA LEU A 270 -2.34 6.95 2.16
C LEU A 270 -3.73 6.35 2.07
N VAL A 271 -3.84 5.02 2.00
CA VAL A 271 -5.13 4.40 1.66
C VAL A 271 -5.68 3.45 2.72
N ALA A 272 -4.85 2.87 3.57
CA ALA A 272 -5.31 1.76 4.41
C ALA A 272 -6.54 2.12 5.23
N ASN A 273 -6.47 3.20 5.99
CA ASN A 273 -7.57 3.59 6.87
C ASN A 273 -8.63 4.42 6.16
N ALA A 274 -8.45 4.66 4.86
CA ALA A 274 -9.44 5.38 4.06
C ALA A 274 -10.43 4.44 3.38
N CYS A 275 -10.41 3.15 3.75
CA CYS A 275 -11.29 2.17 3.13
C CYS A 275 -11.78 1.18 4.17
N ALA A 276 -13.05 0.85 4.08
CA ALA A 276 -13.68 -0.19 4.87
C ALA A 276 -14.25 -1.24 3.93
N LEU A 277 -14.10 -2.50 4.31
CA LEU A 277 -14.75 -3.61 3.61
C LEU A 277 -16.10 -3.83 4.29
N LEU A 278 -17.17 -3.63 3.55
CA LEU A 278 -18.53 -3.77 4.06
C LEU A 278 -19.11 -5.10 3.62
N SER A 279 -19.59 -5.86 4.58
CA SER A 279 -20.19 -7.15 4.33
C SER A 279 -21.38 -7.34 5.23
N LYS A 280 -21.92 -8.54 5.22
CA LYS A 280 -23.04 -8.94 6.07
C LYS A 280 -22.74 -10.21 6.80
N VAL A 281 -23.36 -10.36 7.97
CA VAL A 281 -23.38 -11.63 8.68
C VAL A 281 -24.31 -12.57 7.92
N GLN A 282 -23.78 -13.71 7.47
CA GLN A 282 -24.62 -14.68 6.77
C GLN A 282 -25.01 -15.87 7.66
N ASP A 283 -24.30 -16.09 8.75
CA ASP A 283 -24.62 -17.20 9.65
C ASP A 283 -23.90 -16.98 10.97
N VAL A 284 -24.47 -17.56 12.02
CA VAL A 284 -23.87 -17.56 13.35
C VAL A 284 -23.95 -19.00 13.85
N VAL A 285 -22.80 -19.59 14.17
CA VAL A 285 -22.78 -20.98 14.63
C VAL A 285 -21.96 -21.12 15.90
N SER A 286 -22.24 -22.14 16.66
CA SER A 286 -21.59 -22.41 17.93
C SER A 286 -21.07 -23.83 17.94
N THR A 287 -19.88 -24.04 18.53
CA THR A 287 -19.37 -25.38 18.77
C THR A 287 -19.52 -25.76 20.22
N GLY A 288 -20.36 -25.06 20.95
CA GLY A 288 -20.79 -25.45 22.27
C GLY A 288 -19.86 -25.02 23.38
N GLU A 289 -20.14 -25.50 24.58
CA GLU A 289 -19.36 -25.16 25.75
C GLU A 289 -17.92 -25.65 25.56
N GLY A 290 -16.97 -24.77 25.84
CA GLY A 290 -15.54 -25.05 25.62
C GLY A 290 -15.09 -24.81 24.18
N GLY A 291 -16.01 -24.45 23.30
CA GLY A 291 -15.68 -24.16 21.91
C GLY A 291 -15.78 -22.69 21.63
N TYR A 292 -16.19 -22.35 20.40
CA TYR A 292 -16.25 -20.97 19.93
C TYR A 292 -17.63 -20.63 19.39
N GLU A 293 -17.92 -19.34 19.42
CA GLU A 293 -19.03 -18.77 18.68
C GLU A 293 -18.47 -18.15 17.42
N PHE A 294 -19.01 -18.51 16.26
CA PHE A 294 -18.50 -18.04 14.97
C PHE A 294 -19.51 -17.14 14.28
N ILE A 295 -19.01 -16.04 13.72
CA ILE A 295 -19.76 -15.26 12.75
C ILE A 295 -19.20 -15.59 11.37
N LYS A 296 -20.06 -16.04 10.45
CA LYS A 296 -19.68 -16.26 9.06
C LYS A 296 -20.13 -15.09 8.24
N LEU A 297 -19.20 -14.59 7.45
CA LEU A 297 -19.48 -13.39 6.67
C LEU A 297 -19.66 -13.70 5.19
N UNK A 298 -20.10 -12.84 4.55
CA UNK A 298 -20.29 -12.90 3.27
C UNK A 298 -19.24 -12.42 2.54
N THR A 299 -18.04 -12.32 3.06
CA THR A 299 -16.75 -11.98 2.50
C THR A 299 -15.72 -12.90 3.11
N GLY A 300 -14.47 -12.72 2.75
CA GLY A 300 -13.41 -13.53 3.32
C GLY A 300 -12.08 -13.19 2.70
N MET A 301 -11.20 -14.21 2.61
CA MET A 301 -9.90 -14.04 2.01
C MET A 301 -9.99 -13.60 0.54
N THR A 302 -11.13 -13.79 -0.09
CA THR A 302 -11.36 -13.32 -1.46
C THR A 302 -11.30 -11.80 -1.58
N GLU A 303 -11.56 -11.07 -0.50
CA GLU A 303 -11.48 -9.61 -0.50
C GLU A 303 -10.40 -9.09 0.44
N LEU A 304 -10.00 -9.85 1.46
CA LEU A 304 -9.02 -9.40 2.43
C LEU A 304 -8.14 -10.57 2.82
N LEU A 305 -6.97 -10.64 2.18
CA LEU A 305 -6.07 -11.77 2.35
C LEU A 305 -5.13 -11.61 3.54
N ARG A 306 -4.89 -10.40 3.98
CA ARG A 306 -3.88 -10.11 4.99
C ARG A 306 -4.03 -10.90 6.29
N PRO A 307 -5.23 -11.08 6.84
CA PRO A 307 -5.34 -11.92 8.03
C PRO A 307 -4.91 -13.37 7.79
N SER A 308 -5.23 -13.91 6.64
CA SER A 308 -4.90 -15.32 6.34
C SER A 308 -3.42 -15.54 6.05
N ILE A 309 -2.75 -14.58 5.56
CA ILE A 309 -1.31 -14.68 5.23
C ILE A 309 -0.42 -14.24 6.39
N UNK A 310 -0.87 -13.15 6.90
CA UNK A 310 -0.04 -12.59 7.73
C UNK A 310 -0.43 -12.57 9.09
N GLY A 311 -1.49 -13.03 9.47
CA GLY A 311 -2.11 -12.83 10.77
C GLY A 311 -2.36 -11.38 11.06
N ALA A 312 -2.59 -10.59 10.04
CA ALA A 312 -2.79 -9.16 10.20
C ALA A 312 -4.10 -8.86 10.92
N GLN A 313 -4.11 -7.78 11.69
CA GLN A 313 -5.24 -7.38 12.50
C GLN A 313 -5.96 -6.20 11.87
N HIS A 314 -7.28 -6.30 11.74
CA HIS A 314 -8.15 -5.23 11.29
C HIS A 314 -9.23 -4.99 12.31
N PRO A 315 -9.65 -3.75 12.53
CA PRO A 315 -10.82 -3.50 13.38
C PRO A 315 -12.07 -4.08 12.73
N ILE A 316 -12.86 -4.80 13.49
CA ILE A 316 -14.10 -5.39 13.02
C ILE A 316 -15.23 -4.88 13.91
N SER A 317 -16.32 -4.42 13.29
CA SER A 317 -17.48 -3.95 14.03
C SER A 317 -18.75 -4.36 13.30
N LEU A 318 -19.85 -4.36 14.03
CA LEU A 318 -21.17 -4.63 13.48
C LEU A 318 -21.99 -3.35 13.47
N LEU A 319 -22.73 -3.14 12.39
CA LEU A 319 -23.72 -2.07 12.31
C LEU A 319 -25.10 -2.74 12.28
N GLN A 320 -25.91 -2.41 13.26
CA GLN A 320 -27.21 -3.04 13.45
C GLN A 320 -28.31 -2.00 13.40
N SER A 321 -29.47 -2.39 12.90
CA SER A 321 -30.63 -1.49 12.86
C SER A 321 -31.09 -1.12 14.28
N SER A 322 -30.84 -2.03 15.25
CA SER A 322 -31.15 -1.82 16.65
C SER A 322 -30.00 -2.35 17.48
N UNK A 323 -29.26 -1.58 17.99
CA UNK A 323 -28.11 -1.89 18.64
C UNK A 323 -28.46 -2.80 19.72
N LYS A 324 -27.62 -3.68 19.97
CA LYS A 324 -27.64 -4.66 21.05
C LYS A 324 -26.68 -4.24 22.13
N SER A 325 -27.12 -4.35 23.36
CA SER A 325 -26.27 -3.92 24.48
C SER A 325 -25.29 -5.01 24.93
N GLU A 326 -25.67 -6.28 24.74
CA GLU A 326 -24.83 -7.38 25.20
C GLU A 326 -23.72 -7.72 24.21
N UNK A 327 -22.54 -8.08 24.42
CA UNK A 327 -21.46 -8.40 23.64
C UNK A 327 -21.26 -9.84 23.80
N LYS A 328 -20.61 -10.41 23.03
CA LYS A 328 -20.23 -11.82 23.03
C LYS A 328 -18.88 -11.95 22.32
N ASP A 329 -18.07 -12.96 22.66
CA ASP A 329 -16.79 -13.20 21.99
C ASP A 329 -17.02 -14.09 20.78
N TYR A 330 -16.66 -13.60 19.60
CA TYR A 330 -16.84 -14.30 18.33
C TYR A 330 -15.51 -14.44 17.60
N VAL A 331 -15.43 -15.50 16.82
CA VAL A 331 -14.42 -15.61 15.77
C VAL A 331 -15.07 -15.25 14.44
N UNK A 332 -14.70 -14.35 13.45
CA UNK A 332 -15.17 -13.98 12.40
C UNK A 332 -14.60 -14.74 11.41
N VAL A 333 -15.13 -15.51 10.65
CA VAL A 333 -14.61 -16.34 9.55
C VAL A 333 -15.22 -15.91 8.22
N GLY A 334 -14.50 -16.22 7.12
CA GLY A 334 -14.96 -15.88 5.78
C GLY A 334 -15.83 -16.95 5.16
N HIS A 335 -16.22 -16.70 3.92
CA HIS A 335 -17.16 -17.53 3.20
C HIS A 335 -16.50 -18.62 2.35
N CYS A 336 -15.18 -18.67 2.31
CA CYS A 336 -14.51 -19.69 1.49
C CYS A 336 -14.50 -21.04 2.19
N CYS A 337 -14.64 -22.10 1.40
CA CYS A 337 -14.43 -23.44 1.90
C CYS A 337 -12.93 -23.72 1.97
N GLU A 338 -12.29 -23.04 2.90
CA GLU A 338 -10.85 -23.06 3.12
C GLU A 338 -10.62 -22.76 4.60
N SER A 339 -9.98 -23.69 5.31
CA SER A 339 -9.84 -23.55 6.76
C SER A 339 -9.05 -22.32 7.18
N GLY A 340 -8.21 -21.78 6.30
CA GLY A 340 -7.45 -20.59 6.58
C GLY A 340 -8.21 -19.28 6.39
N ASP A 341 -9.49 -19.34 6.02
CA ASP A 341 -10.27 -18.13 5.80
C ASP A 341 -10.80 -17.58 7.11
N ILE A 342 -9.87 -17.13 7.94
CA ILE A 342 -10.12 -16.58 9.28
C ILE A 342 -9.84 -15.08 9.21
N LEU A 343 -10.83 -14.27 9.57
CA LEU A 343 -10.67 -12.82 9.55
C LEU A 343 -10.24 -12.26 10.90
N SER A 344 -10.30 -13.06 11.95
CA SER A 344 -9.82 -12.66 13.27
C SER A 344 -8.83 -13.69 13.81
N PRO A 345 -7.68 -13.85 13.17
CA PRO A 345 -6.63 -14.70 13.73
C PRO A 345 -5.94 -14.01 14.90
N ALA A 346 -5.14 -14.75 15.65
CA ALA A 346 -4.26 -14.13 16.62
C ALA A 346 -3.22 -13.27 15.89
N ALA A 347 -2.79 -12.20 16.53
CA ALA A 347 -1.88 -11.26 15.91
C ALA A 347 -0.59 -11.95 15.49
N GLY A 348 -0.26 -11.87 14.21
CA GLY A 348 0.96 -12.44 13.66
C GLY A 348 0.96 -13.96 13.53
N ASP A 349 -0.18 -14.60 13.82
CA ASP A 349 -0.26 -16.07 13.73
C ASP A 349 -1.56 -16.46 13.01
N PRO A 350 -1.50 -16.61 11.69
CA PRO A 350 -2.73 -16.86 10.94
C PRO A 350 -3.38 -18.20 11.23
N GLU A 351 -2.67 -19.12 11.87
CA GLU A 351 -3.22 -20.45 12.18
C GLU A 351 -3.92 -20.52 13.52
N LEU A 352 -3.83 -19.46 14.34
CA LEU A 352 -4.40 -19.45 15.67
C LEU A 352 -5.63 -18.58 15.72
N LEU A 353 -6.75 -19.13 16.19
CA LEU A 353 -7.99 -18.37 16.33
C LEU A 353 -7.89 -17.37 17.46
N ALA A 354 -8.52 -16.23 17.29
CA ALA A 354 -8.70 -15.25 18.35
C ALA A 354 -10.12 -14.72 18.26
N THR A 355 -10.63 -14.28 19.40
CA THR A 355 -11.98 -13.76 19.43
C THR A 355 -12.00 -12.24 19.43
N ARG A 356 -13.11 -11.69 18.99
CA ARG A 356 -13.43 -10.27 19.08
C ARG A 356 -14.73 -10.10 19.84
N GLU A 357 -14.77 -9.14 20.75
CA GLU A 357 -15.98 -8.87 21.49
C GLU A 357 -16.87 -7.98 20.64
N LEU A 358 -18.06 -8.45 20.33
CA LEU A 358 -19.00 -7.76 19.45
C LEU A 358 -20.40 -7.84 20.05
N PRO A 359 -21.28 -6.93 19.65
CA PRO A 359 -22.68 -7.08 20.03
C PRO A 359 -23.22 -8.41 19.53
N PHE A 360 -24.29 -8.91 20.19
CA PHE A 360 -24.92 -10.14 19.72
C PHE A 360 -25.24 -10.02 18.24
N ALA A 361 -24.74 -10.94 17.44
CA ALA A 361 -24.83 -10.88 15.99
C ALA A 361 -26.08 -11.59 15.52
N GLU A 362 -26.72 -11.01 14.49
CA GLU A 362 -27.85 -11.63 13.82
C GLU A 362 -27.58 -11.70 12.33
N ILE A 363 -28.09 -12.72 11.67
CA ILE A 363 -28.00 -12.83 10.22
C ILE A 363 -28.60 -11.56 9.61
N GLY A 364 -27.85 -10.96 8.69
CA GLY A 364 -28.25 -9.72 8.04
C GLY A 364 -27.63 -8.46 8.62
N ASP A 365 -27.03 -8.54 9.81
CA ASP A 365 -26.27 -7.40 10.33
C ASP A 365 -25.16 -7.04 9.36
N PHE A 366 -24.86 -5.74 9.25
CA PHE A 366 -23.67 -5.33 8.51
C PHE A 366 -22.42 -5.57 9.35
N CYS A 367 -21.37 -6.03 8.70
CA CYS A 367 -20.07 -6.16 9.32
C CYS A 367 -19.10 -5.24 8.57
N VAL A 368 -18.36 -4.43 9.31
CA VAL A 368 -17.40 -3.49 8.75
C VAL A 368 -16.02 -3.92 9.18
N ILE A 369 -15.13 -4.11 8.20
CA ILE A 369 -13.72 -4.40 8.46
C ILE A 369 -12.95 -3.17 8.01
N ASP A 370 -12.45 -2.41 8.98
CA ASP A 370 -11.75 -1.17 8.71
C ASP A 370 -10.29 -1.42 8.32
N GLY A 371 -9.64 -0.38 7.84
CA GLY A 371 -8.23 -0.48 7.47
C GLY A 371 -7.98 -1.33 6.25
N SER A 372 -8.95 -1.43 5.35
CA SER A 372 -8.94 -2.39 4.24
C SER A 372 -8.56 -1.77 2.90
N GLY A 373 -7.86 -0.63 2.91
CA GLY A 373 -7.53 0.06 1.67
C GLY A 373 -6.20 -0.31 1.05
N ALA A 374 -5.51 -0.91 1.83
CA ALA A 374 -4.21 -1.30 1.27
C ALA A 374 -4.11 -2.82 1.28
N UNK A 375 -3.62 -3.72 -0.27
CA UNK A 375 -3.44 -4.96 -0.45
C UNK A 375 -4.62 -5.74 -0.16
N SER A 376 -5.51 -5.04 -0.51
CA SER A 376 -6.80 -5.72 -0.35
C SER A 376 -7.42 -6.00 -1.72
N SER A 377 -7.96 -4.94 -2.37
CA SER A 377 -8.71 -5.17 -3.62
C SER A 377 -7.85 -5.68 -4.76
N ALA A 378 -6.55 -5.41 -4.75
CA ALA A 378 -5.66 -5.84 -5.82
C ALA A 378 -4.70 -6.94 -5.37
N MET A 379 -4.92 -7.51 -4.20
CA MET A 379 -4.09 -8.60 -3.71
C MET A 379 -4.99 -9.68 -3.13
N THR A 380 -5.70 -10.35 -4.01
CA THR A 380 -6.71 -11.34 -3.64
C THR A 380 -6.39 -12.67 -4.31
N PRO A 381 -6.80 -13.80 -3.68
CA PRO A 381 -6.78 -15.10 -4.35
C PRO A 381 -8.01 -15.18 -5.26
N LYS A 382 -7.83 -14.70 -6.47
CA LYS A 382 -8.93 -14.55 -7.41
C LYS A 382 -9.68 -15.84 -7.61
N HIS A 383 -10.96 -15.72 -7.41
CA HIS A 383 -11.94 -16.73 -7.75
C HIS A 383 -11.85 -18.05 -6.94
N UNK A 384 -11.37 -17.99 -5.74
CA UNK A 384 -11.45 -19.01 -4.92
C UNK A 384 -12.87 -19.31 -4.73
N ASN A 385 -13.22 -20.44 -4.86
CA ASN A 385 -14.58 -20.92 -4.85
C ASN A 385 -15.48 -20.22 -5.88
N SER A 386 -14.87 -19.68 -6.94
CA SER A 386 -15.58 -19.00 -8.01
C SER A 386 -16.35 -17.76 -7.57
N TYR A 387 -15.92 -17.10 -6.50
CA TYR A 387 -16.53 -15.84 -6.11
C TYR A 387 -16.10 -14.74 -7.06
N PRO A 388 -17.03 -13.92 -7.56
CA PRO A 388 -16.66 -12.79 -8.40
C PRO A 388 -16.02 -11.67 -7.59
N GLU A 389 -15.28 -10.81 -8.27
CA GLU A 389 -14.63 -9.67 -7.62
C GLU A 389 -15.67 -8.69 -7.10
N ALA A 390 -15.41 -8.17 -5.92
CA ALA A 390 -16.31 -7.22 -5.26
C ALA A 390 -16.29 -5.86 -5.96
N ALA A 391 -17.36 -5.13 -5.80
CA ALA A 391 -17.45 -3.74 -6.25
C ALA A 391 -16.58 -2.83 -5.38
N GLU A 392 -16.19 -1.69 -5.93
CA GLU A 392 -15.55 -0.62 -5.18
C GLU A 392 -16.39 0.64 -5.29
N VAL A 393 -16.55 1.33 -4.17
CA VAL A 393 -17.39 2.52 -4.03
C VAL A 393 -16.58 3.61 -3.36
N MET A 394 -16.77 4.86 -3.78
CA MET A 394 -16.15 6.03 -3.16
C MET A 394 -17.25 6.88 -2.53
N LEU A 395 -17.11 7.18 -1.23
CA LEU A 395 -17.92 8.23 -0.62
C LEU A 395 -17.26 9.56 -0.98
N ASP A 396 -18.00 10.41 -1.69
CA ASP A 396 -17.42 11.70 -2.07
C ASP A 396 -17.45 12.67 -0.87
N LEU A 397 -17.08 13.90 -1.11
CA LEU A 397 -16.96 14.86 0.00
C LEU A 397 -18.29 15.14 0.69
N ASP A 398 -19.41 14.83 0.04
CA ASP A 398 -20.75 14.93 0.63
C ASP A 398 -21.22 13.62 1.24
N SER A 399 -20.33 12.62 1.31
CA SER A 399 -20.64 11.27 1.75
C SER A 399 -21.65 10.56 0.84
N THR A 400 -21.75 10.97 -0.42
CA THR A 400 -22.59 10.30 -1.40
C THR A 400 -21.80 9.16 -2.02
N PRO A 401 -22.33 7.93 -1.99
CA PRO A 401 -21.58 6.81 -2.58
C PRO A 401 -21.64 6.82 -4.10
N LYS A 402 -20.48 6.61 -4.71
CA LYS A 402 -20.32 6.53 -6.17
C LYS A 402 -19.57 5.27 -6.53
N LEU A 403 -20.05 4.56 -7.53
CA LEU A 403 -19.41 3.33 -7.99
C LEU A 403 -18.11 3.69 -8.71
N ILE A 404 -16.99 3.07 -8.29
CA ILE A 404 -15.70 3.28 -8.97
C ILE A 404 -15.14 1.99 -9.55
N ARG A 405 -15.75 0.84 -9.28
CA ARG A 405 -15.50 -0.41 -9.98
C ARG A 405 -16.74 -1.28 -9.85
N ARG A 406 -17.26 -1.74 -10.98
CA ARG A 406 -18.43 -2.61 -10.98
C ARG A 406 -18.09 -3.97 -10.39
N ARG A 407 -19.07 -4.57 -9.70
CA ARG A 407 -18.95 -5.98 -9.29
C ARG A 407 -18.75 -6.83 -10.54
N GLN A 408 -17.81 -7.77 -10.49
CA GLN A 408 -17.57 -8.64 -11.62
C GLN A 408 -18.80 -9.50 -11.87
N LYS A 409 -19.19 -9.61 -13.13
CA LYS A 409 -20.25 -10.54 -13.50
C LYS A 409 -19.72 -11.96 -13.41
N LEU A 410 -20.60 -12.89 -13.04
CA LEU A 410 -20.20 -14.27 -12.83
C LEU A 410 -19.49 -14.83 -14.07
N GLU A 411 -20.03 -14.56 -15.22
CA GLU A 411 -19.46 -15.07 -16.47
C GLU A 411 -18.04 -14.56 -16.77
N UNK A 412 -17.70 -13.65 -16.23
CA UNK A 412 -16.52 -13.14 -16.41
C UNK A 412 -15.49 -13.92 -15.85
N ILE A 413 -15.79 -14.67 -14.87
CA ILE A 413 -14.84 -15.58 -14.24
C ILE A 413 -14.28 -16.60 -15.23
N TRP A 414 -15.11 -17.15 -16.08
CA TRP A 414 -14.65 -18.16 -17.02
C TRP A 414 -14.60 -17.68 -18.49
N ALA A 415 -14.61 -16.38 -18.69
CA ALA A 415 -14.67 -15.83 -20.05
C ALA A 415 -13.49 -16.25 -20.92
N ASN A 416 -12.33 -16.52 -20.31
CA ASN A 416 -11.13 -16.87 -21.06
C ASN A 416 -10.91 -18.38 -21.22
N GLU A 417 -11.83 -19.19 -20.71
CA GLU A 417 -11.71 -20.63 -20.86
C GLU A 417 -12.17 -21.04 -22.24
N LEU A 418 -11.50 -22.06 -22.81
CA LEU A 418 -11.84 -22.57 -24.16
C LEU A 418 -12.63 -23.86 -24.07
#